data_a2b3819ef782303abcd26fc9a7978699
#
_entry.id   a2b3819ef782303abcd26fc9a7978699
#
_cell.length_a   1.000
_cell.length_b   1.000
_cell.length_c   1.000
_cell.angle_alpha   90.00
_cell.angle_beta   90.00
_cell.angle_gamma   90.00
#
_symmetry.space_group_name_H-M   'P 1'
#
loop_
_entity.id
_entity.type
_entity.pdbx_description
1 polymer ?
#
loop_
_entity_poly.entity_id
_entity_poly.type
_entity_poly.pdbx_seq_one_letter_code
_entity_poly.pdbx_strand_id
1 'polypeptide(L)'
;MITHGTDTMAETGRTIQRAFPGLAVPVILTGAMRPLGFEGSDGLQNLTESLLAARLLAPGVYIAMHGQVFAAERAEKDKELGTFVER
;
A
#
# COMPACT_ATOMS: atom_id res chain seq x y z
N MET A 1 -6.86 -6.32 -3.35
CA MET A 1 -6.34 -4.93 -3.32
C MET A 1 -7.33 -4.04 -2.58
N ILE A 2 -6.83 -3.18 -1.74
CA ILE A 2 -7.64 -2.26 -0.92
C ILE A 2 -7.13 -0.84 -1.18
N THR A 3 -8.01 0.07 -1.58
CA THR A 3 -7.66 1.48 -1.67
C THR A 3 -7.95 2.16 -0.33
N HIS A 4 -7.05 3.04 0.10
CA HIS A 4 -7.08 3.60 1.44
C HIS A 4 -6.42 4.98 1.46
N GLY A 5 -6.86 5.84 2.36
CA GLY A 5 -6.17 7.09 2.60
C GLY A 5 -4.76 6.84 3.14
N THR A 6 -3.82 7.70 2.78
CA THR A 6 -2.40 7.43 3.06
C THR A 6 -2.00 7.66 4.51
N ASP A 7 -2.72 8.49 5.27
CA ASP A 7 -2.31 8.84 6.63
C ASP A 7 -2.37 7.64 7.60
N THR A 8 -3.34 6.74 7.42
CA THR A 8 -3.52 5.59 8.32
C THR A 8 -3.38 4.25 7.60
N MET A 9 -2.89 4.25 6.37
CA MET A 9 -2.78 3.04 5.55
C MET A 9 -1.89 1.99 6.20
N ALA A 10 -0.72 2.37 6.68
CA ALA A 10 0.21 1.44 7.32
C ALA A 10 -0.38 0.85 8.60
N GLU A 11 -1.08 1.65 9.38
CA GLU A 11 -1.76 1.20 10.60
C GLU A 11 -2.84 0.17 10.27
N THR A 12 -3.66 0.43 9.26
CA THR A 12 -4.68 -0.51 8.79
C THR A 12 -4.04 -1.80 8.32
N GLY A 13 -2.94 -1.72 7.57
CA GLY A 13 -2.22 -2.90 7.10
C GLY A 13 -1.71 -3.76 8.25
N ARG A 14 -1.13 -3.15 9.26
CA ARG A 14 -0.67 -3.87 10.46
C ARG A 14 -1.82 -4.51 11.22
N THR A 15 -2.96 -3.83 11.29
CA THR A 15 -4.17 -4.37 11.93
C THR A 15 -4.68 -5.61 11.20
N ILE A 16 -4.73 -5.58 9.88
CA ILE A 16 -5.13 -6.73 9.07
C ILE A 16 -4.18 -7.89 9.29
N GLN A 17 -2.89 -7.63 9.30
CA GLN A 17 -1.89 -8.68 9.49
C GLN A 17 -2.02 -9.37 10.83
N ARG A 18 -2.26 -8.62 11.90
CA ARG A 18 -2.48 -9.18 13.24
C ARG A 18 -3.78 -9.96 13.33
N ALA A 19 -4.83 -9.49 12.67
CA ALA A 19 -6.15 -10.13 12.72
C ALA A 19 -6.22 -11.43 11.90
N PHE A 20 -5.40 -11.52 10.83
CA PHE A 20 -5.45 -12.65 9.89
C PHE A 20 -4.05 -13.23 9.65
N PRO A 21 -3.44 -13.88 10.65
CA PRO A 21 -2.07 -14.40 10.50
C PRO A 21 -1.95 -15.54 9.50
N GLY A 22 -3.04 -16.20 9.15
CA GLY A 22 -3.05 -17.32 8.22
C GLY A 22 -3.53 -16.97 6.80
N LEU A 23 -3.27 -15.74 6.33
CA LEU A 23 -3.68 -15.33 4.99
C LEU A 23 -3.17 -16.31 3.92
N ALA A 24 -4.07 -16.67 2.99
CA ALA A 24 -3.74 -17.55 1.86
C ALA A 24 -3.45 -16.76 0.57
N VAL A 25 -3.65 -15.43 0.59
CA VAL A 25 -3.48 -14.56 -0.57
C VAL A 25 -2.75 -13.28 -0.14
N PRO A 26 -2.10 -12.59 -1.07
CA PRO A 26 -1.55 -11.27 -0.76
C PRO A 26 -2.67 -10.24 -0.64
N VAL A 27 -2.57 -9.37 0.35
CA VAL A 27 -3.45 -8.23 0.55
C VAL A 27 -2.62 -6.98 0.30
N ILE A 28 -2.98 -6.21 -0.71
CA ILE A 28 -2.23 -5.02 -1.10
C ILE A 28 -3.06 -3.79 -0.77
N LEU A 29 -2.51 -2.91 0.05
CA LEU A 29 -3.10 -1.59 0.29
C LEU A 29 -2.38 -0.57 -0.57
N THR A 30 -3.13 0.33 -1.15
CA THR A 30 -2.61 1.42 -1.97
C THR A 30 -3.54 2.62 -1.92
N GLY A 31 -3.09 3.72 -2.44
CA GLY A 31 -3.87 4.94 -2.46
C GLY A 31 -3.16 5.99 -3.32
N ALA A 32 -3.40 7.24 -3.01
CA ALA A 32 -2.77 8.34 -3.71
C ALA A 32 -2.30 9.39 -2.71
N MET A 33 -1.07 9.85 -2.85
CA MET A 33 -0.59 11.01 -2.12
C MET A 33 -1.30 12.27 -2.62
N ARG A 34 -1.55 12.32 -3.93
CA ARG A 34 -2.33 13.37 -4.56
C ARG A 34 -3.62 12.76 -5.10
N PRO A 35 -4.80 13.10 -4.57
CA PRO A 35 -6.05 12.43 -4.91
C PRO A 35 -6.35 12.38 -6.41
N LEU A 36 -7.03 11.31 -6.84
CA LEU A 36 -7.56 11.20 -8.20
C LEU A 36 -8.45 12.40 -8.49
N GLY A 37 -8.41 12.88 -9.73
CA GLY A 37 -9.11 14.09 -10.14
C GLY A 37 -8.23 15.34 -10.09
N PHE A 38 -7.10 15.29 -9.39
CA PHE A 38 -6.10 16.35 -9.42
C PHE A 38 -5.08 16.05 -10.50
N GLU A 39 -4.65 17.09 -11.20
CA GLU A 39 -3.56 16.96 -12.17
C GLU A 39 -2.30 16.47 -11.45
N GLY A 40 -1.62 15.50 -12.05
CA GLY A 40 -0.42 14.91 -11.46
C GLY A 40 -0.69 13.93 -10.34
N SER A 41 -1.93 13.44 -10.20
CA SER A 41 -2.22 12.38 -9.22
C SER A 41 -1.39 11.12 -9.49
N ASP A 42 -0.90 10.50 -8.42
CA ASP A 42 -0.19 9.23 -8.46
C ASP A 42 -1.13 8.02 -8.35
N GLY A 43 -2.43 8.25 -8.22
CA GLY A 43 -3.38 7.19 -7.90
C GLY A 43 -3.46 6.10 -8.97
N LEU A 44 -3.51 6.48 -10.24
CA LEU A 44 -3.64 5.50 -11.34
C LEU A 44 -2.40 4.61 -11.43
N GLN A 45 -1.22 5.17 -11.28
CA GLN A 45 0.02 4.40 -11.25
C GLN A 45 0.01 3.41 -10.10
N ASN A 46 -0.31 3.87 -8.90
CA ASN A 46 -0.32 3.02 -7.71
C ASN A 46 -1.34 1.89 -7.82
N LEU A 47 -2.53 2.17 -8.36
CA LEU A 47 -3.55 1.16 -8.61
C LEU A 47 -3.05 0.09 -9.58
N THR A 48 -2.47 0.50 -10.69
CA THR A 48 -1.97 -0.41 -11.72
C THR A 48 -0.87 -1.31 -11.17
N GLU A 49 0.08 -0.73 -10.45
CA GLU A 49 1.17 -1.49 -9.84
C GLU A 49 0.67 -2.46 -8.77
N SER A 50 -0.34 -2.05 -8.01
CA SER A 50 -0.93 -2.91 -6.98
C SER A 50 -1.65 -4.12 -7.56
N LEU A 51 -2.37 -3.95 -8.67
CA LEU A 51 -3.01 -5.06 -9.35
C LEU A 51 -1.98 -6.08 -9.85
N LEU A 52 -0.87 -5.62 -10.37
CA LEU A 52 0.22 -6.50 -10.78
C LEU A 52 0.85 -7.20 -9.57
N ALA A 53 1.14 -6.45 -8.51
CA ALA A 53 1.74 -6.98 -7.29
C ALA A 53 0.87 -8.07 -6.66
N ALA A 54 -0.45 -7.90 -6.66
CA ALA A 54 -1.38 -8.88 -6.12
C ALA A 54 -1.30 -10.24 -6.83
N ARG A 55 -0.80 -10.26 -8.05
CA ARG A 55 -0.64 -11.49 -8.85
C ARG A 55 0.72 -12.16 -8.65
N LEU A 56 1.69 -11.44 -8.11
CA LEU A 56 3.09 -11.89 -8.06
C LEU A 56 3.59 -12.15 -6.65
N LEU A 57 3.00 -11.50 -5.63
CA LEU A 57 3.51 -11.60 -4.27
C LEU A 57 3.00 -12.82 -3.53
N ALA A 58 3.82 -13.31 -2.59
CA ALA A 58 3.41 -14.35 -1.65
C ALA A 58 2.33 -13.82 -0.70
N PRO A 59 1.54 -14.72 -0.05
CA PRO A 59 0.57 -14.28 0.95
C PRO A 59 1.20 -13.39 2.01
N GLY A 60 0.48 -12.35 2.40
CA GLY A 60 0.93 -11.36 3.37
C GLY A 60 0.20 -10.05 3.16
N VAL A 61 0.53 -9.05 3.97
CA VAL A 61 -0.06 -7.71 3.86
C VAL A 61 1.02 -6.72 3.45
N TYR A 62 0.74 -5.98 2.39
CA TYR A 62 1.72 -5.09 1.76
C TYR A 62 1.13 -3.72 1.50
N ILE A 63 2.02 -2.73 1.39
CA ILE A 63 1.70 -1.41 0.86
C ILE A 63 2.46 -1.23 -0.45
N ALA A 64 1.75 -0.85 -1.51
CA ALA A 64 2.34 -0.59 -2.82
C ALA A 64 2.14 0.88 -3.17
N MET A 65 3.24 1.59 -3.32
CA MET A 65 3.26 3.02 -3.64
C MET A 65 4.50 3.35 -4.46
N HIS A 66 4.30 4.13 -5.51
CA HIS A 66 5.39 4.73 -6.30
C HIS A 66 6.44 3.70 -6.77
N GLY A 67 5.98 2.58 -7.30
CA GLY A 67 6.87 1.56 -7.84
C GLY A 67 7.56 0.70 -6.80
N GLN A 68 7.18 0.80 -5.54
CA GLN A 68 7.76 0.03 -4.44
C GLN A 68 6.69 -0.72 -3.67
N VAL A 69 7.08 -1.85 -3.11
CA VAL A 69 6.20 -2.68 -2.28
C VAL A 69 6.90 -2.93 -0.95
N PHE A 70 6.19 -2.66 0.13
CA PHE A 70 6.69 -2.87 1.48
C PHE A 70 5.78 -3.81 2.24
N ALA A 71 6.34 -4.69 3.09
CA ALA A 71 5.54 -5.37 4.09
C ALA A 71 4.88 -4.32 4.99
N ALA A 72 3.60 -4.48 5.28
CA ALA A 72 2.85 -3.46 6.03
C ALA A 72 3.46 -3.16 7.40
N GLU A 73 4.03 -4.17 8.06
CA GLU A 73 4.66 -4.01 9.36
C GLU A 73 5.90 -3.11 9.35
N ARG A 74 6.50 -2.91 8.18
CA ARG A 74 7.72 -2.12 8.00
C ARG A 74 7.49 -0.84 7.23
N ALA A 75 6.28 -0.58 6.78
CA ALA A 75 5.97 0.58 5.97
C ALA A 75 5.63 1.78 6.85
N GLU A 76 6.10 2.94 6.46
CA GLU A 76 5.79 4.19 7.15
C GLU A 76 5.66 5.32 6.13
N LYS A 77 4.64 6.15 6.31
CA LYS A 77 4.48 7.34 5.49
C LYS A 77 5.48 8.40 5.90
N ASP A 78 6.24 8.90 4.94
CA ASP A 78 7.13 10.03 5.13
C ASP A 78 6.50 11.25 4.45
N LYS A 79 5.98 12.17 5.27
CA LYS A 79 5.25 13.34 4.76
C LYS A 79 6.16 14.32 4.03
N GLU A 80 7.42 14.41 4.43
CA GLU A 80 8.37 15.31 3.77
C GLU A 80 8.75 14.80 2.38
N LEU A 81 8.97 13.49 2.25
CA LEU A 81 9.26 12.87 0.97
C LEU A 81 8.02 12.69 0.10
N GLY A 82 6.84 12.74 0.69
CA GLY A 82 5.58 12.54 -0.04
C GLY A 82 5.41 11.11 -0.54
N THR A 83 5.90 10.13 0.19
CA THR A 83 5.83 8.72 -0.18
C THR A 83 5.90 7.84 1.06
N PHE A 84 5.93 6.52 0.85
CA PHE A 84 6.18 5.55 1.92
C PHE A 84 7.63 5.10 1.89
N VAL A 85 8.13 4.75 3.06
CA VAL A 85 9.49 4.22 3.24
C VAL A 85 9.44 2.99 4.12
N GLU A 86 10.51 2.20 4.09
CA GLU A 86 10.66 1.05 4.97
C GLU A 86 11.45 1.43 6.22
N ARG A 87 10.93 1.02 7.37
CA ARG A 87 11.59 1.29 8.67
C ARG A 87 11.57 0.13 9.62
#